data_26d0db445b6cdbb3ad1b499303b05edb
#
_entry.id   26d0db445b6cdbb3ad1b499303b05edb
#
_cell.length_a   1.000
_cell.length_b   1.000
_cell.length_c   1.000
_cell.angle_alpha   90.00
_cell.angle_beta   90.00
_cell.angle_gamma   90.00
#
_symmetry.space_group_name_H-M   'P 1'
#
loop_
_entity.id
_entity.type
_entity.pdbx_description
1 polymer ?
#
loop_
_entity_poly.entity_id
_entity_poly.type
_entity_poly.pdbx_seq_one_letter_code
_entity_poly.pdbx_strand_id
1 'polypeptide(L)'
;MDFKRETLSHHEDVYAEYDISKYKEVGRLRWNPYKNEPIVNAGELCYVWRKIVNSDDSRQVALLELFEHHPKLIVFYNFDYELDILKGLYYGDKVEIAEWNGHKHQPIPTVSSWVYLVQYNAGAEGWNCISTDTIVFYSQNYSYKIMKQSAGRIDRLNTPFKDLYYYHLKSRSP
;
A
#
# COMPACT_ATOMS: atom_id res chain seq x y z
N MET A 1 -36.34 -10.24 -6.70
CA MET A 1 -35.44 -10.63 -5.62
C MET A 1 -34.01 -10.39 -6.04
N ASP A 2 -33.36 -9.47 -5.32
CA ASP A 2 -31.99 -9.10 -5.66
C ASP A 2 -31.01 -10.03 -4.94
N PHE A 3 -30.24 -10.76 -5.72
CA PHE A 3 -29.19 -11.59 -5.17
C PHE A 3 -27.88 -10.84 -5.18
N LYS A 4 -27.24 -10.76 -4.03
CA LYS A 4 -25.87 -10.32 -3.98
C LYS A 4 -25.01 -11.33 -4.76
N ARG A 5 -24.31 -10.86 -5.77
CA ARG A 5 -23.33 -11.68 -6.46
C ARG A 5 -22.21 -12.00 -5.47
N GLU A 6 -22.00 -13.28 -5.20
CA GLU A 6 -20.93 -13.68 -4.32
C GLU A 6 -19.58 -13.51 -5.01
N THR A 7 -18.71 -12.75 -4.37
CA THR A 7 -17.30 -12.64 -4.75
C THR A 7 -16.47 -13.54 -3.86
N LEU A 8 -15.37 -14.05 -4.40
CA LEU A 8 -14.38 -14.81 -3.66
C LEU A 8 -13.17 -13.91 -3.42
N SER A 9 -12.87 -13.65 -2.17
CA SER A 9 -11.71 -12.83 -1.78
C SER A 9 -10.50 -13.72 -1.52
N HIS A 10 -9.41 -13.43 -2.22
CA HIS A 10 -8.14 -14.15 -2.10
C HIS A 10 -7.11 -13.22 -1.46
N HIS A 11 -6.70 -13.55 -0.25
CA HIS A 11 -5.68 -12.79 0.49
C HIS A 11 -4.36 -13.54 0.43
N GLU A 12 -3.30 -12.85 0.06
CA GLU A 12 -1.95 -13.39 0.03
C GLU A 12 -0.99 -12.45 0.74
N ASP A 13 -0.20 -12.99 1.66
CA ASP A 13 0.89 -12.28 2.30
C ASP A 13 2.14 -12.42 1.43
N VAL A 14 2.72 -11.31 1.02
CA VAL A 14 3.96 -11.26 0.24
C VAL A 14 5.04 -10.66 1.13
N TYR A 15 6.06 -11.45 1.46
CA TYR A 15 7.10 -11.02 2.38
C TYR A 15 8.24 -10.33 1.66
N ALA A 16 8.55 -9.13 2.11
CA ALA A 16 9.71 -8.36 1.67
C ALA A 16 10.80 -8.41 2.75
N GLU A 17 12.01 -8.17 2.36
CA GLU A 17 13.15 -8.07 3.26
C GLU A 17 13.35 -6.63 3.73
N TYR A 18 14.27 -6.42 4.65
CA TYR A 18 14.68 -5.11 5.10
C TYR A 18 16.10 -5.17 5.68
N ASP A 19 16.71 -4.01 5.86
CA ASP A 19 18.06 -3.90 6.40
C ASP A 19 18.05 -4.13 7.91
N ILE A 20 18.25 -5.38 8.30
CA ILE A 20 18.24 -5.82 9.71
C ILE A 20 19.36 -5.14 10.49
N SER A 21 20.53 -4.95 9.89
CA SER A 21 21.67 -4.30 10.53
C SER A 21 21.36 -2.85 10.88
N LYS A 22 20.78 -2.10 9.94
CA LYS A 22 20.34 -0.73 10.16
C LYS A 22 19.25 -0.64 11.22
N TYR A 23 18.29 -1.57 11.18
CA TYR A 23 17.21 -1.66 12.17
C TYR A 23 17.76 -1.84 13.59
N LYS A 24 18.66 -2.80 13.77
CA LYS A 24 19.30 -3.06 15.07
C LYS A 24 20.16 -1.91 15.54
N GLU A 25 20.92 -1.29 14.65
CA GLU A 25 21.77 -0.15 14.96
C GLU A 25 20.96 1.04 15.46
N VAL A 26 19.86 1.36 14.81
CA VAL A 26 18.94 2.43 15.24
C VAL A 26 18.44 2.16 16.66
N GLY A 27 18.05 0.93 16.96
CA GLY A 27 17.59 0.55 18.31
C GLY A 27 18.68 0.66 19.36
N ARG A 28 19.91 0.30 19.02
CA ARG A 28 21.07 0.34 19.92
C ARG A 28 21.57 1.75 20.19
N LEU A 29 21.71 2.55 19.13
CA LEU A 29 22.28 3.90 19.20
C LEU A 29 21.25 4.97 19.53
N ARG A 30 19.98 4.70 19.33
CA ARG A 30 18.90 5.69 19.47
C ARG A 30 19.17 6.93 18.62
N TRP A 31 19.62 6.71 17.40
CA TRP A 31 19.96 7.75 16.44
C TRP A 31 19.04 7.66 15.22
N ASN A 32 18.47 8.81 14.85
CA ASN A 32 17.61 8.92 13.66
C ASN A 32 18.48 9.21 12.43
N PRO A 33 18.69 8.24 11.53
CA PRO A 33 19.56 8.45 10.36
C PRO A 33 18.95 9.37 9.30
N TYR A 34 17.63 9.56 9.33
CA TYR A 34 16.94 10.42 8.37
C TYR A 34 17.04 11.89 8.72
N LYS A 35 17.00 12.23 10.00
CA LYS A 35 17.14 13.60 10.49
C LYS A 35 18.52 13.92 11.01
N ASN A 36 19.39 12.92 11.13
CA ASN A 36 20.75 13.04 11.66
C ASN A 36 20.75 13.66 13.06
N GLU A 37 19.93 13.13 13.96
CA GLU A 37 19.80 13.60 15.33
C GLU A 37 19.40 12.45 16.26
N PRO A 38 19.59 12.59 17.61
CA PRO A 38 19.17 11.57 18.55
C PRO A 38 17.65 11.36 18.55
N ILE A 39 17.24 10.11 18.76
CA ILE A 39 15.84 9.75 18.96
C ILE A 39 15.43 10.09 20.40
N VAL A 40 14.38 10.88 20.56
CA VAL A 40 13.98 11.44 21.86
C VAL A 40 12.85 10.71 22.55
N ASN A 41 12.09 9.85 21.83
CA ASN A 41 10.99 9.10 22.42
C ASN A 41 10.68 7.81 21.68
N ALA A 42 9.85 6.96 22.28
CA ALA A 42 9.49 5.66 21.73
C ALA A 42 8.67 5.77 20.41
N GLY A 43 7.86 6.80 20.30
CA GLY A 43 7.08 7.04 19.07
C GLY A 43 7.97 7.31 17.87
N GLU A 44 8.99 8.14 18.04
CA GLU A 44 9.98 8.41 17.00
C GLU A 44 10.76 7.14 16.64
N LEU A 45 11.15 6.35 17.63
CA LEU A 45 11.85 5.08 17.39
C LEU A 45 11.01 4.14 16.52
N CYS A 46 9.74 3.97 16.85
CA CYS A 46 8.82 3.13 16.08
C CYS A 46 8.64 3.66 14.66
N TYR A 47 8.53 4.96 14.49
CA TYR A 47 8.44 5.59 13.18
C TYR A 47 9.69 5.33 12.32
N VAL A 48 10.87 5.51 12.90
CA VAL A 48 12.15 5.28 12.20
C VAL A 48 12.28 3.80 11.80
N TRP A 49 11.99 2.88 12.71
CA TRP A 49 12.01 1.46 12.42
C TRP A 49 11.06 1.10 11.27
N ARG A 50 9.85 1.62 11.34
CA ARG A 50 8.85 1.38 10.30
C ARG A 50 9.30 1.94 8.94
N LYS A 51 9.93 3.10 8.94
CA LYS A 51 10.48 3.70 7.71
C LYS A 51 11.59 2.85 7.10
N ILE A 52 12.48 2.29 7.93
CA ILE A 52 13.52 1.37 7.44
C ILE A 52 12.89 0.17 6.73
N VAL A 53 11.89 -0.44 7.35
CA VAL A 53 11.22 -1.63 6.82
C VAL A 53 10.47 -1.30 5.53
N ASN A 54 9.66 -0.24 5.53
CA ASN A 54 8.78 0.08 4.41
C ASN A 54 9.49 0.76 3.24
N SER A 55 10.72 1.23 3.44
CA SER A 55 11.53 1.87 2.38
C SER A 55 12.49 0.91 1.69
N ASP A 56 12.51 -0.35 2.07
CA ASP A 56 13.43 -1.33 1.49
C ASP A 56 13.10 -1.60 0.02
N ASP A 57 14.15 -1.75 -0.79
CA ASP A 57 14.00 -1.98 -2.23
C ASP A 57 13.26 -3.27 -2.55
N SER A 58 13.38 -4.30 -1.71
CA SER A 58 12.70 -5.58 -1.92
C SER A 58 11.18 -5.43 -1.92
N ARG A 59 10.65 -4.51 -1.13
CA ARG A 59 9.21 -4.21 -1.09
C ARG A 59 8.76 -3.55 -2.39
N GLN A 60 9.57 -2.65 -2.92
CA GLN A 60 9.32 -1.99 -4.20
C GLN A 60 9.35 -2.99 -5.35
N VAL A 61 10.32 -3.89 -5.35
CA VAL A 61 10.42 -4.97 -6.36
C VAL A 61 9.20 -5.87 -6.31
N ALA A 62 8.76 -6.26 -5.11
CA ALA A 62 7.56 -7.08 -4.94
C ALA A 62 6.31 -6.39 -5.54
N LEU A 63 6.15 -5.09 -5.32
CA LEU A 63 5.05 -4.33 -5.90
C LEU A 63 5.11 -4.33 -7.43
N LEU A 64 6.28 -4.09 -8.01
CA LEU A 64 6.46 -4.07 -9.47
C LEU A 64 6.18 -5.43 -10.09
N GLU A 65 6.55 -6.51 -9.43
CA GLU A 65 6.23 -7.87 -9.87
C GLU A 65 4.71 -8.12 -9.87
N LEU A 66 4.01 -7.67 -8.84
CA LEU A 66 2.55 -7.75 -8.80
C LEU A 66 1.91 -6.94 -9.92
N PHE A 67 2.46 -5.77 -10.22
CA PHE A 67 1.96 -4.93 -11.30
C PHE A 67 2.11 -5.58 -12.67
N GLU A 68 3.15 -6.38 -12.90
CA GLU A 68 3.32 -7.12 -14.16
C GLU A 68 2.16 -8.08 -14.43
N HIS A 69 1.57 -8.64 -13.37
CA HIS A 69 0.44 -9.59 -13.47
C HIS A 69 -0.92 -8.92 -13.33
N HIS A 70 -0.96 -7.70 -12.81
CA HIS A 70 -2.19 -6.96 -12.53
C HIS A 70 -2.01 -5.51 -13.00
N PRO A 71 -2.36 -5.21 -14.26
CA PRO A 71 -2.04 -3.90 -14.86
C PRO A 71 -2.86 -2.73 -14.32
N LYS A 72 -3.82 -2.99 -13.44
CA LYS A 72 -4.63 -1.98 -12.77
C LYS A 72 -4.59 -2.25 -11.28
N LEU A 73 -3.79 -1.48 -10.54
CA LEU A 73 -3.60 -1.67 -9.11
C LEU A 73 -4.07 -0.48 -8.31
N ILE A 74 -4.83 -0.76 -7.25
CA ILE A 74 -5.02 0.16 -6.13
C ILE A 74 -3.97 -0.21 -5.08
N VAL A 75 -3.20 0.77 -4.62
CA VAL A 75 -2.14 0.58 -3.63
C VAL A 75 -2.43 1.46 -2.42
N PHE A 76 -2.64 0.85 -1.27
CA PHE A 76 -2.84 1.56 -0.01
C PHE A 76 -1.52 1.76 0.72
N TYR A 77 -1.33 2.94 1.28
CA TYR A 77 -0.14 3.32 2.05
C TYR A 77 -0.52 4.17 3.26
N ASN A 78 0.44 4.37 4.19
CA ASN A 78 0.23 5.15 5.41
C ASN A 78 0.87 6.54 5.39
N PHE A 79 2.15 6.64 5.03
CA PHE A 79 2.96 7.85 5.24
C PHE A 79 3.38 8.51 3.94
N ASP A 80 3.63 9.81 4.01
CA ASP A 80 4.04 10.59 2.82
C ASP A 80 5.35 10.07 2.22
N TYR A 81 6.29 9.53 3.01
CA TYR A 81 7.50 8.95 2.43
C TYR A 81 7.21 7.71 1.59
N GLU A 82 6.17 6.95 1.95
CA GLU A 82 5.72 5.81 1.12
C GLU A 82 5.14 6.31 -0.21
N LEU A 83 4.36 7.38 -0.18
CA LEU A 83 3.84 8.01 -1.39
C LEU A 83 4.97 8.46 -2.32
N ASP A 84 5.99 9.11 -1.78
CA ASP A 84 7.15 9.56 -2.56
C ASP A 84 7.86 8.38 -3.23
N ILE A 85 8.07 7.29 -2.51
CA ILE A 85 8.64 6.06 -3.05
C ILE A 85 7.77 5.52 -4.19
N LEU A 86 6.47 5.39 -3.95
CA LEU A 86 5.54 4.80 -4.90
C LEU A 86 5.40 5.64 -6.18
N LYS A 87 5.42 6.96 -6.07
CA LYS A 87 5.39 7.87 -7.22
C LYS A 87 6.71 7.84 -8.00
N GLY A 88 7.82 7.55 -7.35
CA GLY A 88 9.13 7.48 -7.96
C GLY A 88 9.43 6.19 -8.71
N LEU A 89 8.60 5.16 -8.56
CA LEU A 89 8.81 3.89 -9.25
C LEU A 89 8.44 3.99 -10.73
N TYR A 90 9.19 3.26 -11.56
CA TYR A 90 8.89 3.14 -12.97
C TYR A 90 8.00 1.92 -13.22
N TYR A 91 6.74 2.16 -13.55
CA TYR A 91 5.74 1.10 -13.80
C TYR A 91 5.64 0.72 -15.28
N GLY A 92 6.12 1.57 -16.17
CA GLY A 92 6.05 1.39 -17.61
C GLY A 92 5.76 2.72 -18.33
N ASP A 93 5.91 2.74 -19.66
CA ASP A 93 5.82 3.97 -20.45
C ASP A 93 4.38 4.53 -20.56
N LYS A 94 3.37 3.66 -20.52
CA LYS A 94 1.98 4.03 -20.76
C LYS A 94 1.12 3.78 -19.53
N VAL A 95 1.67 3.99 -18.34
CA VAL A 95 0.99 3.77 -17.07
C VAL A 95 0.60 5.11 -16.49
N GLU A 96 -0.69 5.30 -16.20
CA GLU A 96 -1.16 6.48 -15.49
C GLU A 96 -1.11 6.26 -14.00
N ILE A 97 -0.57 7.23 -13.27
CA ILE A 97 -0.52 7.21 -11.81
C ILE A 97 -1.42 8.31 -11.30
N ALA A 98 -2.35 7.98 -10.42
CA ALA A 98 -3.22 8.93 -9.74
C ALA A 98 -3.18 8.68 -8.24
N GLU A 99 -3.63 9.66 -7.46
CA GLU A 99 -3.55 9.57 -6.00
C GLU A 99 -4.80 10.13 -5.32
N TRP A 100 -5.11 9.56 -4.15
CA TRP A 100 -6.16 10.04 -3.26
C TRP A 100 -5.63 10.08 -1.83
N ASN A 101 -5.50 11.30 -1.30
CA ASN A 101 -4.96 11.54 0.03
C ASN A 101 -5.46 12.89 0.56
N GLY A 102 -4.89 13.37 1.66
CA GLY A 102 -5.29 14.65 2.25
C GLY A 102 -5.03 15.89 1.39
N HIS A 103 -4.20 15.76 0.35
CA HIS A 103 -3.79 16.87 -0.51
C HIS A 103 -4.40 16.82 -1.91
N LYS A 104 -4.64 15.62 -2.44
CA LYS A 104 -5.17 15.41 -3.79
C LYS A 104 -6.29 14.38 -3.78
N HIS A 105 -7.33 14.64 -4.58
CA HIS A 105 -8.45 13.73 -4.78
C HIS A 105 -8.64 13.50 -6.28
N GLN A 106 -7.69 12.81 -6.90
CA GLN A 106 -7.76 12.50 -8.32
C GLN A 106 -8.73 11.35 -8.59
N PRO A 107 -9.46 11.37 -9.71
CA PRO A 107 -10.33 10.25 -10.06
C PRO A 107 -9.52 9.01 -10.44
N ILE A 108 -10.16 7.85 -10.34
CA ILE A 108 -9.56 6.59 -10.79
C ILE A 108 -9.32 6.69 -12.30
N PRO A 109 -8.10 6.34 -12.77
CA PRO A 109 -7.81 6.37 -14.20
C PRO A 109 -8.70 5.43 -15.01
N THR A 110 -8.90 5.75 -16.28
CA THR A 110 -9.73 4.97 -17.20
C THR A 110 -8.93 4.29 -18.30
N VAL A 111 -7.61 4.48 -18.30
CA VAL A 111 -6.71 3.84 -19.25
C VAL A 111 -6.51 2.34 -18.94
N SER A 112 -5.87 1.61 -19.83
CA SER A 112 -5.74 0.16 -19.70
C SER A 112 -4.71 -0.29 -18.64
N SER A 113 -3.83 0.60 -18.23
CA SER A 113 -2.79 0.31 -17.23
C SER A 113 -2.60 1.51 -16.31
N TRP A 114 -2.77 1.30 -15.01
CA TRP A 114 -2.69 2.39 -14.05
C TRP A 114 -2.37 1.91 -12.64
N VAL A 115 -1.87 2.84 -11.83
CA VAL A 115 -1.66 2.66 -10.39
C VAL A 115 -2.39 3.78 -9.66
N TYR A 116 -3.25 3.42 -8.72
CA TYR A 116 -4.00 4.37 -7.90
C TYR A 116 -3.50 4.30 -6.47
N LEU A 117 -2.84 5.35 -6.03
CA LEU A 117 -2.18 5.41 -4.72
C LEU A 117 -3.12 6.06 -3.71
N VAL A 118 -3.53 5.32 -2.69
CA VAL A 118 -4.54 5.75 -1.72
C VAL A 118 -4.00 5.71 -0.31
N GLN A 119 -4.04 6.85 0.38
CA GLN A 119 -3.71 6.90 1.79
C GLN A 119 -4.86 6.32 2.61
N TYR A 120 -4.56 5.42 3.55
CA TYR A 120 -5.58 4.71 4.32
C TYR A 120 -6.63 5.65 4.96
N ASN A 121 -6.17 6.67 5.66
CA ASN A 121 -7.08 7.55 6.42
C ASN A 121 -7.91 8.47 5.52
N ALA A 122 -7.43 8.81 4.33
CA ALA A 122 -8.14 9.64 3.38
C ALA A 122 -9.04 8.83 2.46
N GLY A 123 -8.82 7.52 2.35
CA GLY A 123 -9.56 6.64 1.48
C GLY A 123 -10.91 6.17 2.03
N ALA A 124 -11.30 6.63 3.22
CA ALA A 124 -12.52 6.17 3.89
C ALA A 124 -13.80 6.59 3.18
N GLU A 125 -13.76 7.65 2.37
CA GLU A 125 -14.94 8.22 1.72
C GLU A 125 -14.66 8.61 0.29
N GLY A 126 -15.70 8.64 -0.55
CA GLY A 126 -15.73 9.35 -1.80
C GLY A 126 -15.45 8.54 -3.05
N TRP A 127 -15.04 7.27 -2.97
CA TRP A 127 -14.83 6.48 -4.18
C TRP A 127 -15.04 4.99 -3.98
N ASN A 128 -15.42 4.33 -5.05
CA ASN A 128 -15.47 2.87 -5.17
C ASN A 128 -14.95 2.51 -6.54
N CYS A 129 -14.43 1.32 -6.68
CA CYS A 129 -13.84 0.88 -7.94
C CYS A 129 -14.39 -0.48 -8.36
N ILE A 130 -14.88 -0.56 -9.58
CA ILE A 130 -15.30 -1.82 -10.20
C ILE A 130 -14.48 -2.13 -11.46
N SER A 131 -13.46 -1.33 -11.75
CA SER A 131 -12.61 -1.50 -12.93
C SER A 131 -11.33 -2.30 -12.66
N THR A 132 -11.10 -2.68 -11.41
CA THR A 132 -10.03 -3.63 -11.06
C THR A 132 -10.51 -4.63 -10.03
N ASP A 133 -9.83 -5.77 -9.99
CA ASP A 133 -10.06 -6.86 -9.05
C ASP A 133 -8.93 -6.98 -8.00
N THR A 134 -7.98 -6.02 -7.98
CA THR A 134 -6.75 -6.19 -7.21
C THR A 134 -6.40 -4.96 -6.38
N ILE A 135 -6.14 -5.21 -5.10
CA ILE A 135 -5.60 -4.22 -4.17
C ILE A 135 -4.28 -4.74 -3.60
N VAL A 136 -3.30 -3.85 -3.50
CA VAL A 136 -2.04 -4.10 -2.78
C VAL A 136 -1.99 -3.20 -1.55
N PHE A 137 -1.79 -3.80 -0.39
CA PHE A 137 -1.51 -3.09 0.84
C PHE A 137 0.01 -2.98 0.97
N TYR A 138 0.56 -1.84 0.58
CA TYR A 138 2.02 -1.62 0.55
C TYR A 138 2.63 -1.72 1.94
N SER A 139 1.92 -1.19 2.93
CA SER A 139 2.21 -1.33 4.35
C SER A 139 0.90 -1.58 5.08
N GLN A 140 0.97 -2.11 6.30
CA GLN A 140 -0.22 -2.45 7.07
C GLN A 140 -0.68 -1.27 7.92
N ASN A 141 -1.99 -1.12 8.10
CA ASN A 141 -2.55 -0.20 9.05
C ASN A 141 -2.97 -0.98 10.31
N TYR A 142 -2.76 -0.40 11.49
CA TYR A 142 -3.09 -1.07 12.75
C TYR A 142 -4.59 -1.16 13.01
N SER A 143 -5.41 -0.35 12.33
CA SER A 143 -6.86 -0.40 12.49
C SER A 143 -7.47 -1.48 11.59
N TYR A 144 -8.02 -2.51 12.21
CA TYR A 144 -8.78 -3.55 11.50
C TYR A 144 -9.93 -2.94 10.70
N LYS A 145 -10.63 -1.95 11.26
CA LYS A 145 -11.73 -1.25 10.60
C LYS A 145 -11.27 -0.58 9.30
N ILE A 146 -10.15 0.13 9.35
CA ILE A 146 -9.59 0.79 8.17
C ILE A 146 -9.17 -0.23 7.11
N MET A 147 -8.51 -1.32 7.51
CA MET A 147 -8.12 -2.38 6.58
C MET A 147 -9.34 -3.00 5.90
N LYS A 148 -10.39 -3.27 6.66
CA LYS A 148 -11.63 -3.84 6.13
C LYS A 148 -12.34 -2.88 5.17
N GLN A 149 -12.44 -1.61 5.53
CA GLN A 149 -13.03 -0.58 4.67
C GLN A 149 -12.24 -0.41 3.37
N SER A 150 -10.91 -0.46 3.46
CA SER A 150 -10.03 -0.37 2.29
C SER A 150 -10.24 -1.55 1.34
N ALA A 151 -10.31 -2.75 1.86
CA ALA A 151 -10.59 -3.95 1.06
C ALA A 151 -11.96 -3.87 0.38
N GLY A 152 -12.95 -3.29 1.05
CA GLY A 152 -14.32 -3.16 0.54
C GLY A 152 -14.47 -2.21 -0.64
N ARG A 153 -13.44 -1.45 -1.01
CA ARG A 153 -13.53 -0.50 -2.13
C ARG A 153 -13.74 -1.17 -3.49
N ILE A 154 -13.33 -2.39 -3.65
CA ILE A 154 -13.53 -3.17 -4.88
C ILE A 154 -14.58 -4.27 -4.73
N ASP A 155 -14.96 -4.62 -3.53
CA ASP A 155 -16.01 -5.64 -3.28
C ASP A 155 -17.39 -4.98 -3.25
N ARG A 156 -17.86 -4.62 -4.44
CA ARG A 156 -19.13 -3.93 -4.63
C ARG A 156 -20.14 -4.85 -5.32
N LEU A 157 -21.43 -4.60 -5.05
CA LEU A 157 -22.53 -5.39 -5.62
C LEU A 157 -22.50 -5.46 -7.15
N ASN A 158 -22.03 -4.39 -7.80
CA ASN A 158 -22.00 -4.27 -9.25
C ASN A 158 -20.63 -4.59 -9.88
N THR A 159 -19.72 -5.17 -9.11
CA THR A 159 -18.42 -5.55 -9.70
C THR A 159 -18.60 -6.66 -10.74
N PRO A 160 -17.92 -6.55 -11.90
CA PRO A 160 -17.95 -7.62 -12.89
C PRO A 160 -17.05 -8.82 -12.53
N PHE A 161 -16.21 -8.67 -11.51
CA PHE A 161 -15.22 -9.68 -11.11
C PHE A 161 -15.81 -10.63 -10.08
N LYS A 162 -15.60 -11.92 -10.30
CA LYS A 162 -15.96 -12.96 -9.34
C LYS A 162 -14.89 -13.14 -8.27
N ASP A 163 -13.62 -13.04 -8.66
CA ASP A 163 -12.47 -13.21 -7.79
C ASP A 163 -11.81 -11.86 -7.54
N LEU A 164 -11.56 -11.55 -6.26
CA LEU A 164 -10.88 -10.34 -5.83
C LEU A 164 -9.58 -10.72 -5.14
N TYR A 165 -8.52 -10.01 -5.45
CA TYR A 165 -7.17 -10.32 -4.99
C TYR A 165 -6.63 -9.20 -4.10
N TYR A 166 -6.17 -9.59 -2.91
CA TYR A 166 -5.62 -8.69 -1.91
C TYR A 166 -4.22 -9.16 -1.53
N TYR A 167 -3.23 -8.37 -1.87
CA TYR A 167 -1.84 -8.67 -1.57
C TYR A 167 -1.35 -7.79 -0.44
N HIS A 168 -0.86 -8.42 0.63
CA HIS A 168 -0.35 -7.75 1.81
C HIS A 168 1.17 -7.83 1.81
N LEU A 169 1.84 -6.70 1.54
CA LEU A 169 3.29 -6.63 1.63
C LEU A 169 3.68 -6.50 3.09
N LYS A 170 4.42 -7.48 3.58
CA LYS A 170 4.81 -7.61 4.98
C LYS A 170 6.30 -7.87 5.08
N SER A 171 6.84 -7.66 6.27
CA SER A 171 8.21 -8.04 6.59
C SER A 171 8.19 -8.94 7.80
N ARG A 172 9.08 -9.92 7.81
CA ARG A 172 9.22 -10.81 8.95
C ARG A 172 9.93 -10.06 10.06
N SER A 173 9.28 -9.94 11.21
CA SER A 173 9.84 -9.29 12.38
C SER A 173 11.08 -10.04 12.88
N PRO A 174 12.12 -9.33 13.29
CA PRO A 174 13.25 -9.94 13.95
C PRO A 174 12.87 -10.54 15.31
#